data_e78d32832e7808ec1f7eb45b2dd54d88
#
_entry.id   e78d32832e7808ec1f7eb45b2dd54d88
#
_cell.length_a   1.000
_cell.length_b   1.000
_cell.length_c   1.000
_cell.angle_alpha   90.00
_cell.angle_beta   90.00
_cell.angle_gamma   90.00
#
_symmetry.space_group_name_H-M   'P 1'
#
loop_
_entity.id
_entity.type
_entity.pdbx_description
1 polymer ?
#
loop_
_entity_poly.entity_id
_entity_poly.type
_entity_poly.pdbx_seq_one_letter_code
_entity_poly.pdbx_strand_id
1 'polypeptide(L)' 'QQPPSDKGKRLKLYYMTQVAVKPPTFVVFVNDKELMHFSYTRYLENKIRDAFGFKGTSLKFLIRERKGKDQ' A
#
# COMPACT_ATOMS: atom_id res chain seq x y z
N GLN A 1 -3.88 -2.41 12.94
CA GLN A 1 -5.05 -1.86 12.25
C GLN A 1 -5.51 -2.83 11.18
N GLN A 2 -6.78 -3.07 11.14
CA GLN A 2 -7.35 -4.02 10.20
C GLN A 2 -7.46 -3.40 8.80
N PRO A 3 -7.25 -4.20 7.76
CA PRO A 3 -7.46 -3.71 6.41
C PRO A 3 -8.91 -3.31 6.18
N PRO A 4 -9.15 -2.34 5.31
CA PRO A 4 -10.52 -1.94 4.99
C PRO A 4 -11.31 -3.07 4.34
N SER A 5 -12.61 -3.01 4.51
CA SER A 5 -13.50 -3.93 3.82
C SER A 5 -14.72 -3.18 3.33
N ASP A 6 -15.33 -3.68 2.30
CA ASP A 6 -16.49 -3.05 1.69
C ASP A 6 -17.30 -4.11 0.99
N LYS A 7 -18.61 -4.13 1.30
CA LYS A 7 -19.55 -5.07 0.67
C LYS A 7 -19.06 -6.50 0.73
N GLY A 8 -18.55 -6.87 1.90
CA GLY A 8 -18.06 -8.21 2.11
C GLY A 8 -16.69 -8.50 1.56
N LYS A 9 -16.09 -7.53 0.88
CA LYS A 9 -14.74 -7.67 0.38
C LYS A 9 -13.75 -7.06 1.34
N ARG A 10 -12.67 -7.76 1.58
CA ARG A 10 -11.61 -7.26 2.45
C ARG A 10 -10.38 -6.97 1.61
N LEU A 11 -9.71 -5.88 1.92
CA LEU A 11 -8.46 -5.53 1.24
C LEU A 11 -7.41 -6.58 1.53
N LYS A 12 -6.73 -7.01 0.48
CA LYS A 12 -5.58 -7.89 0.60
C LYS A 12 -4.39 -7.23 -0.04
N LEU A 13 -3.33 -7.11 0.73
CA LEU A 13 -2.05 -6.63 0.23
C LEU A 13 -1.22 -7.85 -0.12
N TYR A 14 -0.92 -8.03 -1.39
CA TYR A 14 -0.16 -9.19 -1.82
C TYR A 14 1.32 -9.01 -1.56
N TYR A 15 1.85 -7.89 -2.01
CA TYR A 15 3.24 -7.57 -1.70
C TYR A 15 3.51 -6.13 -2.14
N MET A 16 4.68 -5.65 -1.75
CA MET A 16 5.10 -4.30 -2.03
C MET A 16 6.56 -4.34 -2.40
N THR A 17 6.95 -3.50 -3.35
CA THR A 17 8.34 -3.42 -3.78
C THR A 17 8.73 -1.97 -3.98
N GLN A 18 9.97 -1.64 -3.67
CA GLN A 18 10.47 -0.30 -3.89
C GLN A 18 11.02 -0.21 -5.31
N VAL A 19 10.54 0.78 -6.06
CA VAL A 19 10.92 0.91 -7.46
C VAL A 19 11.73 2.17 -7.73
N ALA A 20 11.84 3.08 -6.76
CA ALA A 20 12.65 4.27 -6.93
C ALA A 20 13.16 4.70 -5.56
N VAL A 21 14.27 5.40 -5.56
CA VAL A 21 14.93 5.82 -4.33
C VAL A 21 14.72 7.29 -4.03
N LYS A 22 14.58 8.09 -5.06
CA LYS A 22 14.54 9.54 -4.90
C LYS A 22 13.38 10.12 -5.69
N PRO A 23 12.25 10.35 -5.06
CA PRO A 23 11.89 9.99 -3.69
C PRO A 23 11.64 8.49 -3.56
N PRO A 24 11.66 7.96 -2.35
CA PRO A 24 11.34 6.55 -2.18
C PRO A 24 9.94 6.28 -2.71
N THR A 25 9.84 5.34 -3.63
CA THR A 25 8.60 5.04 -4.32
C THR A 25 8.35 3.55 -4.24
N PHE A 26 7.13 3.20 -3.84
CA PHE A 26 6.75 1.81 -3.64
C PHE A 26 5.54 1.47 -4.49
N VAL A 27 5.58 0.29 -5.08
CA VAL A 27 4.41 -0.25 -5.76
C VAL A 27 3.78 -1.27 -4.81
N VAL A 28 2.50 -1.09 -4.57
CA VAL A 28 1.75 -1.96 -3.66
C VAL A 28 0.71 -2.71 -4.48
N PHE A 29 0.77 -4.02 -4.43
CA PHE A 29 -0.16 -4.86 -5.18
C PHE A 29 -1.28 -5.32 -4.26
N VAL A 30 -2.50 -5.02 -4.67
CA VAL A 30 -3.69 -5.31 -3.86
C VAL A 30 -4.71 -6.05 -4.71
N ASN A 31 -5.72 -6.60 -4.03
CA ASN A 31 -6.79 -7.30 -4.73
C ASN A 31 -7.81 -6.34 -5.35
N ASP A 32 -7.97 -5.17 -4.76
CA ASP A 32 -8.99 -4.21 -5.23
C ASP A 32 -8.54 -2.82 -4.84
N LYS A 33 -8.24 -1.99 -5.85
CA LYS A 33 -7.75 -0.63 -5.61
C LYS A 33 -8.74 0.21 -4.82
N GLU A 34 -10.02 -0.02 -5.02
CA GLU A 34 -11.03 0.79 -4.36
C GLU A 34 -11.08 0.57 -2.87
N LEU A 35 -10.53 -0.55 -2.41
CA LEU A 35 -10.45 -0.81 -0.99
C LEU A 35 -9.27 -0.11 -0.33
N MET A 36 -8.40 0.49 -1.12
CA MET A 36 -7.22 1.17 -0.60
C MET A 36 -7.57 2.61 -0.27
N HIS A 37 -8.20 2.78 0.88
CA HIS A 37 -8.65 4.11 1.31
C HIS A 37 -7.48 4.98 1.71
N PHE A 38 -7.71 6.29 1.63
CA PHE A 38 -6.68 7.27 1.96
C PHE A 38 -6.11 7.05 3.37
N SER A 39 -6.97 6.78 4.33
CA SER A 39 -6.50 6.61 5.70
C SER A 39 -5.60 5.38 5.84
N TYR A 40 -5.90 4.33 5.10
CA TYR A 40 -5.08 3.13 5.17
C TYR A 40 -3.75 3.36 4.47
N THR A 41 -3.75 4.10 3.37
CA THR A 41 -2.51 4.47 2.71
C THR A 41 -1.62 5.27 3.65
N ARG A 42 -2.21 6.20 4.40
CA ARG A 42 -1.47 6.98 5.38
C ARG A 42 -0.89 6.09 6.47
N TYR A 43 -1.67 5.12 6.89
CA TYR A 43 -1.21 4.18 7.89
C TYR A 43 0.02 3.41 7.40
N LEU A 44 -0.05 2.90 6.18
CA LEU A 44 1.09 2.19 5.61
C LEU A 44 2.30 3.09 5.45
N GLU A 45 2.07 4.31 5.01
CA GLU A 45 3.14 5.27 4.85
C GLU A 45 3.89 5.50 6.15
N ASN A 46 3.14 5.68 7.23
CA ASN A 46 3.74 5.90 8.54
C ASN A 46 4.50 4.67 9.02
N LYS A 47 3.96 3.48 8.74
CA LYS A 47 4.65 2.25 9.10
C LYS A 47 5.99 2.12 8.38
N ILE A 48 6.01 2.46 7.09
CA ILE A 48 7.23 2.40 6.31
C ILE A 48 8.25 3.41 6.84
N ARG A 49 7.78 4.62 7.14
CA ARG A 49 8.68 5.63 7.70
C ARG A 49 9.33 5.16 8.98
N ASP A 50 8.52 4.59 9.87
CA ASP A 50 9.05 4.13 11.14
C ASP A 50 10.02 2.96 10.97
N ALA A 51 9.69 2.04 10.07
CA ALA A 51 10.51 0.85 9.90
C ALA A 51 11.84 1.14 9.24
N PHE A 52 11.88 2.10 8.32
CA PHE A 52 13.07 2.35 7.52
C PHE A 52 13.70 3.71 7.76
N GLY A 53 13.18 4.48 8.69
CA GLY A 53 13.80 5.74 9.06
C GLY A 53 13.67 6.84 8.04
N PHE A 54 12.63 6.85 7.25
CA PHE A 54 12.40 7.89 6.24
C PHE A 54 11.79 9.15 6.84
N LYS A 55 12.28 9.59 7.96
CA LYS A 55 11.72 10.77 8.61
C LYS A 55 11.89 12.00 7.73
N GLY A 56 10.81 12.77 7.63
CA GLY A 56 10.86 14.01 6.87
C GLY A 56 10.97 13.84 5.37
N THR A 57 10.87 12.62 4.88
CA THR A 57 10.98 12.32 3.46
C THR A 57 9.60 12.01 2.91
N SER A 58 9.28 12.59 1.76
CA SER A 58 8.05 12.24 1.06
C SER A 58 8.17 10.85 0.49
N LEU A 59 7.13 10.05 0.69
CA LEU A 59 7.07 8.72 0.12
C LEU A 59 5.97 8.69 -0.93
N LYS A 60 6.20 7.94 -1.98
CA LYS A 60 5.20 7.75 -3.02
C LYS A 60 4.74 6.31 -3.04
N PHE A 61 3.43 6.13 -3.20
CA PHE A 61 2.85 4.81 -3.30
C PHE A 61 2.07 4.72 -4.59
N LEU A 62 2.36 3.70 -5.37
CA LEU A 62 1.63 3.39 -6.59
C LEU A 62 0.84 2.12 -6.31
N ILE A 63 -0.47 2.23 -6.36
CA ILE A 63 -1.33 1.11 -6.05
C ILE A 63 -1.67 0.39 -7.34
N ARG A 64 -1.40 -0.91 -7.39
CA ARG A 64 -1.69 -1.73 -8.56
C ARG A 64 -2.61 -2.86 -8.16
N GLU A 65 -3.58 -3.11 -8.99
CA GLU A 65 -4.53 -4.18 -8.76
C GLU A 65 -4.03 -5.43 -9.43
N ARG A 66 -4.07 -6.53 -8.69
CA ARG A 66 -3.71 -7.83 -9.22
C ARG A 66 -4.95 -8.71 -9.17
N LYS A 67 -5.42 -9.17 -10.32
CA LYS A 67 -6.60 -10.02 -10.39
C LYS A 67 -6.19 -11.45 -10.05
N GLY A 68 -6.91 -12.01 -9.16
CA GLY A 68 -6.54 -13.30 -8.68
C GLY A 68 -6.95 -14.41 -9.56
N LYS A 69 -6.59 -14.98 -9.60
CA LYS A 69 -6.61 -15.91 -9.71
C LYS A 69 -6.09 -16.50 -9.37
N ASP A 70 -6.05 -16.03 -9.39
CA ASP A 70 -5.68 -16.21 -9.19
C ASP A 70 -5.42 -16.39 -9.03
N GLN A 71 -5.43 -16.43 -9.19
CA GLN A 71 -5.23 -16.25 -9.13
C GLN A 71 -5.06 -16.42 -8.79
#